data_c11d2b2bc692d3935a1510e6811b9a35
#
_entry.id   c11d2b2bc692d3935a1510e6811b9a35
#
_cell.length_a   1.000
_cell.length_b   1.000
_cell.length_c   1.000
_cell.angle_alpha   90.00
_cell.angle_beta   90.00
_cell.angle_gamma   90.00
#
_symmetry.space_group_name_H-M   'P 1'
#
loop_
_entity.id
_entity.type
_entity.pdbx_description
1 polymer ?
#
loop_
_entity_poly.entity_id
_entity_poly.type
_entity_poly.pdbx_seq_one_letter_code
_entity_poly.pdbx_strand_id
1 'polypeptide(L)'
;MEDRNDGEQTHGSRPELHDAQTHSPGAWRQAVAGIRNLKRLGLRVLTNTVVTKLNYRDLPALANLLVHLGVDQFQFAFIHIVGAAARAARKIVPRKTEAVPYMLEGMRIGRAAGIGCYTEAVPYCLLRGFEECAAEMAIPDGPVIDLDFRLESWERYRTAVGKAKRAECRGCRHDAICEGPWREYPELFGWDEFVPVRASRRGR
;
A
#
# COMPACT_ATOMS: atom_id res chain seq x y z
N MET A 1 7.39 -24.57 14.52
CA MET A 1 7.03 -24.50 13.08
C MET A 1 7.09 -23.04 12.74
N GLU A 2 8.21 -22.59 12.14
CA GLU A 2 8.38 -21.19 11.78
C GLU A 2 7.28 -20.81 10.78
N ASP A 3 6.52 -19.75 11.09
CA ASP A 3 5.56 -19.14 10.17
C ASP A 3 6.31 -18.60 8.95
N ARG A 4 6.51 -19.43 7.94
CA ARG A 4 7.01 -18.99 6.64
C ARG A 4 5.89 -18.21 5.96
N ASN A 5 6.03 -16.91 5.94
CA ASN A 5 5.21 -16.02 5.13
C ASN A 5 5.86 -15.90 3.76
N ASP A 6 5.26 -16.53 2.75
CA ASP A 6 5.70 -16.35 1.36
C ASP A 6 4.99 -15.15 0.75
N GLY A 7 5.73 -14.07 0.52
CA GLY A 7 5.23 -12.83 -0.08
C GLY A 7 5.25 -12.91 -1.60
N GLU A 8 4.09 -12.77 -2.23
CA GLU A 8 3.94 -12.72 -3.69
C GLU A 8 3.55 -11.32 -4.17
N GLN A 9 4.05 -10.91 -5.33
CA GLN A 9 3.68 -9.63 -5.92
C GLN A 9 2.64 -9.83 -7.03
N THR A 10 1.49 -9.16 -6.89
CA THR A 10 0.43 -9.16 -7.89
C THR A 10 0.01 -7.73 -8.20
N HIS A 11 0.09 -7.33 -9.47
CA HIS A 11 -0.11 -5.94 -9.87
C HIS A 11 -1.34 -5.70 -10.75
N GLY A 12 -2.12 -6.74 -11.04
CA GLY A 12 -3.34 -6.63 -11.83
C GLY A 12 -4.20 -7.89 -11.78
N SER A 13 -5.50 -7.74 -11.97
CA SER A 13 -6.45 -8.87 -12.00
C SER A 13 -6.32 -9.73 -13.27
N ARG A 14 -5.62 -9.22 -14.28
CA ARG A 14 -5.46 -9.84 -15.60
C ARG A 14 -4.05 -9.62 -16.17
N PRO A 15 -3.65 -10.49 -17.12
CA PRO A 15 -2.29 -10.46 -17.69
C PRO A 15 -1.86 -9.09 -18.22
N GLU A 16 -2.74 -8.40 -18.95
CA GLU A 16 -2.42 -7.14 -19.63
C GLU A 16 -1.95 -6.05 -18.65
N LEU A 17 -2.53 -6.01 -17.45
CA LEU A 17 -2.16 -5.02 -16.43
C LEU A 17 -0.90 -5.44 -15.66
N HIS A 18 -0.86 -6.69 -15.22
CA HIS A 18 0.26 -7.20 -14.43
C HIS A 18 1.56 -7.22 -15.24
N ASP A 19 1.49 -7.82 -16.45
CA ASP A 19 2.66 -7.97 -17.31
C ASP A 19 3.18 -6.62 -17.82
N ALA A 20 2.26 -5.66 -18.07
CA ALA A 20 2.66 -4.29 -18.41
C ALA A 20 3.37 -3.58 -17.26
N GLN A 21 2.96 -3.79 -16.01
CA GLN A 21 3.58 -3.16 -14.84
C GLN A 21 4.93 -3.80 -14.50
N THR A 22 5.05 -5.11 -14.66
CA THR A 22 6.29 -5.86 -14.42
C THR A 22 7.26 -5.82 -15.61
N HIS A 23 6.81 -5.34 -16.78
CA HIS A 23 7.53 -5.43 -18.05
C HIS A 23 7.95 -6.88 -18.41
N SER A 24 7.14 -7.86 -17.99
CA SER A 24 7.46 -9.30 -18.15
C SER A 24 6.24 -10.05 -18.66
N PRO A 25 6.18 -10.35 -19.99
CA PRO A 25 5.08 -11.13 -20.56
C PRO A 25 4.97 -12.51 -19.91
N GLY A 26 3.77 -12.87 -19.45
CA GLY A 26 3.50 -14.15 -18.79
C GLY A 26 3.72 -14.14 -17.27
N ALA A 27 4.22 -13.06 -16.68
CA ALA A 27 4.45 -12.95 -15.23
C ALA A 27 3.15 -13.14 -14.43
N TRP A 28 2.01 -12.63 -14.92
CA TRP A 28 0.73 -12.85 -14.27
C TRP A 28 0.37 -14.33 -14.11
N ARG A 29 0.57 -15.12 -15.18
CA ARG A 29 0.26 -16.55 -15.12
C ARG A 29 1.15 -17.28 -14.14
N GLN A 30 2.43 -16.87 -14.05
CA GLN A 30 3.40 -17.44 -13.11
C GLN A 30 3.03 -17.07 -11.66
N ALA A 31 2.72 -15.82 -11.38
CA ALA A 31 2.29 -15.37 -10.05
C ALA A 31 1.02 -16.10 -9.58
N VAL A 32 -0.02 -16.18 -10.42
CA VAL A 32 -1.26 -16.91 -10.11
C VAL A 32 -1.00 -18.41 -9.90
N ALA A 33 -0.14 -19.02 -10.70
CA ALA A 33 0.25 -20.42 -10.52
C ALA A 33 1.04 -20.62 -9.22
N GLY A 34 1.95 -19.70 -8.89
CA GLY A 34 2.71 -19.68 -7.63
C GLY A 34 1.78 -19.65 -6.42
N ILE A 35 0.86 -18.69 -6.37
CA ILE A 35 -0.13 -18.58 -5.28
C ILE A 35 -0.93 -19.88 -5.15
N ARG A 36 -1.44 -20.45 -6.25
CA ARG A 36 -2.19 -21.70 -6.21
C ARG A 36 -1.35 -22.87 -5.69
N ASN A 37 -0.07 -22.93 -6.05
CA ASN A 37 0.85 -23.97 -5.57
C ASN A 37 1.08 -23.84 -4.07
N LEU A 38 1.37 -22.64 -3.57
CA LEU A 38 1.56 -22.36 -2.15
C LEU A 38 0.30 -22.73 -1.34
N LYS A 39 -0.88 -22.31 -1.83
CA LYS A 39 -2.15 -22.65 -1.17
C LYS A 39 -2.44 -24.16 -1.15
N ARG A 40 -2.09 -24.91 -2.22
CA ARG A 40 -2.20 -26.38 -2.22
C ARG A 40 -1.28 -27.05 -1.21
N LEU A 41 -0.14 -26.43 -0.90
CA LEU A 41 0.78 -26.90 0.13
C LEU A 41 0.36 -26.48 1.57
N GLY A 42 -0.78 -25.80 1.71
CA GLY A 42 -1.27 -25.32 3.00
C GLY A 42 -0.49 -24.14 3.58
N LEU A 43 0.31 -23.47 2.76
CA LEU A 43 1.11 -22.32 3.19
C LEU A 43 0.28 -21.04 3.29
N ARG A 44 0.68 -20.16 4.20
CA ARG A 44 0.11 -18.81 4.30
C ARG A 44 0.70 -17.93 3.20
N VAL A 45 -0.19 -17.30 2.43
CA VAL A 45 0.19 -16.44 1.30
C VAL A 45 -0.22 -15.00 1.56
N LEU A 46 0.77 -14.12 1.52
CA LEU A 46 0.59 -12.67 1.57
C LEU A 46 0.92 -12.09 0.19
N THR A 47 0.12 -11.13 -0.26
CA THR A 47 0.40 -10.46 -1.53
C THR A 47 0.60 -8.96 -1.33
N ASN A 48 1.51 -8.38 -2.11
CA ASN A 48 1.71 -6.94 -2.17
C ASN A 48 1.48 -6.42 -3.59
N THR A 49 0.79 -5.30 -3.69
CA THR A 49 0.48 -4.63 -4.96
C THR A 49 0.94 -3.18 -4.91
N VAL A 50 1.90 -2.83 -5.75
CA VAL A 50 2.27 -1.42 -5.93
C VAL A 50 1.21 -0.71 -6.76
N VAL A 51 0.61 0.33 -6.19
CA VAL A 51 -0.48 1.11 -6.80
C VAL A 51 0.09 2.21 -7.69
N THR A 52 -0.28 2.19 -8.97
CA THR A 52 0.16 3.14 -10.00
C THR A 52 -1.03 3.64 -10.83
N LYS A 53 -0.79 4.58 -11.75
CA LYS A 53 -1.82 5.01 -12.72
C LYS A 53 -2.32 3.88 -13.61
N LEU A 54 -1.51 2.85 -13.82
CA LEU A 54 -1.86 1.73 -14.68
C LEU A 54 -2.94 0.84 -14.05
N ASN A 55 -2.84 0.59 -12.73
CA ASN A 55 -3.63 -0.45 -12.08
C ASN A 55 -4.62 0.03 -11.01
N TYR A 56 -4.62 1.29 -10.58
CA TYR A 56 -5.43 1.68 -9.42
C TYR A 56 -6.94 1.44 -9.61
N ARG A 57 -7.45 1.57 -10.84
CA ARG A 57 -8.87 1.29 -11.15
C ARG A 57 -9.22 -0.20 -11.14
N ASP A 58 -8.21 -1.06 -11.28
CA ASP A 58 -8.35 -2.52 -11.29
C ASP A 58 -8.31 -3.14 -9.88
N LEU A 59 -7.97 -2.38 -8.84
CA LEU A 59 -7.77 -2.90 -7.49
C LEU A 59 -8.99 -3.65 -6.92
N PRO A 60 -10.25 -3.24 -7.15
CA PRO A 60 -11.40 -4.04 -6.72
C PRO A 60 -11.48 -5.40 -7.44
N ALA A 61 -11.19 -5.44 -8.75
CA ALA A 61 -11.15 -6.69 -9.50
C ALA A 61 -9.99 -7.58 -9.05
N LEU A 62 -8.83 -6.99 -8.78
CA LEU A 62 -7.69 -7.69 -8.20
C LEU A 62 -8.02 -8.26 -6.82
N ALA A 63 -8.69 -7.50 -5.94
CA ALA A 63 -9.11 -8.02 -4.64
C ALA A 63 -10.03 -9.24 -4.77
N ASN A 64 -11.00 -9.22 -5.71
CA ASN A 64 -11.84 -10.38 -6.00
C ASN A 64 -11.00 -11.60 -6.48
N LEU A 65 -10.00 -11.38 -7.34
CA LEU A 65 -9.09 -12.44 -7.77
C LEU A 65 -8.33 -13.03 -6.57
N LEU A 66 -7.78 -12.19 -5.68
CA LEU A 66 -7.02 -12.61 -4.51
C LEU A 66 -7.89 -13.39 -3.52
N VAL A 67 -9.13 -12.94 -3.30
CA VAL A 67 -10.15 -13.70 -2.52
C VAL A 67 -10.39 -15.07 -3.14
N HIS A 68 -10.60 -15.14 -4.46
CA HIS A 68 -10.82 -16.40 -5.18
C HIS A 68 -9.61 -17.34 -5.12
N LEU A 69 -8.41 -16.80 -5.11
CA LEU A 69 -7.16 -17.58 -4.96
C LEU A 69 -6.92 -18.05 -3.52
N GLY A 70 -7.69 -17.56 -2.56
CA GLY A 70 -7.61 -17.93 -1.15
C GLY A 70 -6.37 -17.38 -0.45
N VAL A 71 -5.86 -16.20 -0.85
CA VAL A 71 -4.76 -15.55 -0.12
C VAL A 71 -5.20 -15.21 1.30
N ASP A 72 -4.27 -15.21 2.23
CA ASP A 72 -4.57 -14.97 3.65
C ASP A 72 -4.51 -13.47 3.99
N GLN A 73 -3.75 -12.72 3.19
CA GLN A 73 -3.58 -11.28 3.36
C GLN A 73 -3.17 -10.62 2.05
N PHE A 74 -3.63 -9.40 1.83
CA PHE A 74 -3.08 -8.56 0.76
C PHE A 74 -2.82 -7.13 1.24
N GLN A 75 -1.87 -6.48 0.57
CA GLN A 75 -1.52 -5.08 0.81
C GLN A 75 -1.55 -4.30 -0.50
N PHE A 76 -2.13 -3.12 -0.47
CA PHE A 76 -2.01 -2.11 -1.52
C PHE A 76 -1.01 -1.04 -1.08
N ALA A 77 0.22 -1.13 -1.58
CA ALA A 77 1.27 -0.16 -1.30
C ALA A 77 1.23 0.98 -2.32
N PHE A 78 1.00 2.20 -1.86
CA PHE A 78 1.06 3.35 -2.77
C PHE A 78 2.50 3.58 -3.19
N ILE A 79 2.72 3.74 -4.51
CA ILE A 79 4.07 3.83 -5.09
C ILE A 79 4.95 4.87 -4.39
N HIS A 80 6.17 4.48 -4.04
CA HIS A 80 7.20 5.39 -3.55
C HIS A 80 7.94 6.04 -4.73
N ILE A 81 8.10 7.36 -4.69
CA ILE A 81 8.62 8.16 -5.81
C ILE A 81 10.15 8.25 -5.73
N VAL A 82 10.82 7.11 -5.80
CA VAL A 82 12.28 7.00 -5.75
C VAL A 82 12.83 6.23 -6.96
N GLY A 83 14.12 6.32 -7.20
CA GLY A 83 14.80 5.58 -8.25
C GLY A 83 14.18 5.82 -9.64
N ALA A 84 13.83 4.76 -10.35
CA ALA A 84 13.20 4.84 -11.69
C ALA A 84 11.83 5.52 -11.64
N ALA A 85 11.07 5.34 -10.56
CA ALA A 85 9.76 5.96 -10.40
C ALA A 85 9.84 7.50 -10.34
N ALA A 86 10.90 8.05 -9.75
CA ALA A 86 11.10 9.50 -9.69
C ALA A 86 11.23 10.12 -11.09
N ARG A 87 11.93 9.44 -12.00
CA ARG A 87 12.10 9.92 -13.39
C ARG A 87 10.80 9.93 -14.20
N ALA A 88 9.86 9.07 -13.86
CA ALA A 88 8.57 8.92 -14.54
C ALA A 88 7.38 9.36 -13.70
N ALA A 89 7.59 10.03 -12.57
CA ALA A 89 6.60 10.24 -11.52
C ALA A 89 5.26 10.78 -12.04
N ARG A 90 5.27 11.86 -12.82
CA ARG A 90 4.03 12.43 -13.39
C ARG A 90 3.27 11.47 -14.31
N LYS A 91 3.95 10.52 -14.92
CA LYS A 91 3.35 9.53 -15.83
C LYS A 91 2.72 8.35 -15.06
N ILE A 92 3.35 7.91 -13.96
CA ILE A 92 2.98 6.66 -13.29
C ILE A 92 2.30 6.83 -11.94
N VAL A 93 2.51 7.96 -11.24
CA VAL A 93 1.93 8.19 -9.91
C VAL A 93 0.54 8.80 -10.05
N PRO A 94 -0.53 8.14 -9.55
CA PRO A 94 -1.87 8.73 -9.52
C PRO A 94 -1.98 9.78 -8.40
N ARG A 95 -3.03 10.62 -8.44
CA ARG A 95 -3.42 11.39 -7.26
C ARG A 95 -3.97 10.42 -6.20
N LYS A 96 -3.66 10.64 -4.92
CA LYS A 96 -4.18 9.78 -3.84
C LYS A 96 -5.70 9.83 -3.76
N THR A 97 -6.29 11.02 -3.95
CA THR A 97 -7.75 11.19 -4.01
C THR A 97 -8.41 10.43 -5.17
N GLU A 98 -7.67 10.14 -6.24
CA GLU A 98 -8.16 9.30 -7.35
C GLU A 98 -8.02 7.81 -7.05
N ALA A 99 -6.90 7.39 -6.46
CA ALA A 99 -6.58 5.98 -6.27
C ALA A 99 -7.21 5.38 -5.01
N VAL A 100 -7.23 6.14 -3.90
CA VAL A 100 -7.70 5.63 -2.60
C VAL A 100 -9.13 5.11 -2.63
N PRO A 101 -10.12 5.71 -3.31
CA PRO A 101 -11.45 5.12 -3.39
C PRO A 101 -11.46 3.67 -3.92
N TYR A 102 -10.64 3.35 -4.90
CA TYR A 102 -10.50 1.98 -5.43
C TYR A 102 -9.72 1.06 -4.47
N MET A 103 -8.73 1.60 -3.77
CA MET A 103 -8.03 0.85 -2.71
C MET A 103 -9.02 0.47 -1.60
N LEU A 104 -9.83 1.42 -1.10
CA LEU A 104 -10.83 1.17 -0.06
C LEU A 104 -11.90 0.18 -0.52
N GLU A 105 -12.32 0.25 -1.79
CA GLU A 105 -13.26 -0.71 -2.35
C GLU A 105 -12.67 -2.13 -2.36
N GLY A 106 -11.42 -2.28 -2.82
CA GLY A 106 -10.71 -3.57 -2.78
C GLY A 106 -10.55 -4.09 -1.35
N MET A 107 -10.20 -3.23 -0.39
CA MET A 107 -10.12 -3.61 1.02
C MET A 107 -11.48 -4.00 1.61
N ARG A 108 -12.59 -3.37 1.18
CA ARG A 108 -13.94 -3.76 1.59
C ARG A 108 -14.27 -5.18 1.11
N ILE A 109 -13.90 -5.52 -0.13
CA ILE A 109 -14.07 -6.87 -0.70
C ILE A 109 -13.30 -7.90 0.14
N GLY A 110 -12.02 -7.65 0.40
CA GLY A 110 -11.20 -8.56 1.22
C GLY A 110 -11.72 -8.70 2.64
N ARG A 111 -12.11 -7.60 3.28
CA ARG A 111 -12.68 -7.60 4.64
C ARG A 111 -13.99 -8.42 4.69
N ALA A 112 -14.86 -8.28 3.70
CA ALA A 112 -16.10 -9.06 3.58
C ALA A 112 -15.83 -10.57 3.43
N ALA A 113 -14.69 -10.93 2.85
CA ALA A 113 -14.22 -12.31 2.71
C ALA A 113 -13.40 -12.81 3.92
N GLY A 114 -13.21 -11.99 4.96
CA GLY A 114 -12.43 -12.35 6.15
C GLY A 114 -10.91 -12.36 5.93
N ILE A 115 -10.42 -11.71 4.87
CA ILE A 115 -8.99 -11.64 4.53
C ILE A 115 -8.35 -10.40 5.15
N GLY A 116 -7.13 -10.53 5.67
CA GLY A 116 -6.33 -9.40 6.14
C GLY A 116 -6.05 -8.41 5.01
N CYS A 117 -6.40 -7.13 5.22
CA CYS A 117 -6.26 -6.10 4.20
C CYS A 117 -5.49 -4.91 4.75
N TYR A 118 -4.44 -4.54 4.03
CA TYR A 118 -3.58 -3.43 4.45
C TYR A 118 -3.31 -2.46 3.30
N THR A 119 -2.93 -1.24 3.68
CA THR A 119 -2.40 -0.26 2.75
C THR A 119 -1.18 0.42 3.34
N GLU A 120 -0.21 0.75 2.51
CA GLU A 120 1.00 1.46 2.89
C GLU A 120 1.09 2.80 2.16
N ALA A 121 1.70 3.77 2.82
CA ALA A 121 1.93 5.13 2.32
C ALA A 121 0.65 5.91 1.98
N VAL A 122 -0.46 5.59 2.65
CA VAL A 122 -1.72 6.35 2.56
C VAL A 122 -2.00 6.99 3.93
N PRO A 123 -1.92 8.33 4.04
CA PRO A 123 -2.20 9.02 5.31
C PRO A 123 -3.63 8.80 5.83
N TYR A 124 -3.79 8.73 7.14
CA TYR A 124 -5.04 8.46 7.85
C TYR A 124 -6.22 9.35 7.45
N CYS A 125 -5.96 10.59 7.05
CA CYS A 125 -7.01 11.50 6.59
C CYS A 125 -7.73 11.02 5.32
N LEU A 126 -7.13 10.09 4.58
CA LEU A 126 -7.71 9.45 3.39
C LEU A 126 -8.29 8.05 3.68
N LEU A 127 -8.03 7.48 4.88
CA LEU A 127 -8.44 6.11 5.25
C LEU A 127 -9.72 6.03 6.07
N ARG A 128 -10.61 7.00 5.97
CA ARG A 128 -11.82 7.08 6.79
C ARG A 128 -12.61 5.77 6.81
N GLY A 129 -12.70 5.14 8.02
CA GLY A 129 -13.34 3.85 8.24
C GLY A 129 -12.47 2.63 7.89
N PHE A 130 -11.17 2.86 7.60
CA PHE A 130 -10.16 1.84 7.33
C PHE A 130 -8.82 2.18 8.01
N GLU A 131 -8.86 2.95 9.08
CA GLU A 131 -7.66 3.44 9.77
C GLU A 131 -6.81 2.27 10.30
N GLU A 132 -7.42 1.18 10.70
CA GLU A 132 -6.75 -0.03 11.16
C GLU A 132 -6.02 -0.81 10.04
N CYS A 133 -6.28 -0.46 8.77
CA CYS A 133 -5.61 -1.06 7.62
C CYS A 133 -4.27 -0.39 7.29
N ALA A 134 -3.86 0.65 8.01
CA ALA A 134 -2.56 1.29 7.80
C ALA A 134 -1.44 0.33 8.21
N ALA A 135 -0.66 -0.15 7.23
CA ALA A 135 0.41 -1.13 7.44
C ALA A 135 1.55 -0.59 8.32
N GLU A 136 1.74 0.72 8.34
CA GLU A 136 2.77 1.39 9.13
C GLU A 136 2.72 1.05 10.63
N MET A 137 1.53 0.74 11.14
CA MET A 137 1.35 0.30 12.53
C MET A 137 1.90 -1.10 12.81
N ALA A 138 2.04 -1.93 11.78
CA ALA A 138 2.44 -3.32 11.88
C ALA A 138 3.84 -3.60 11.29
N ILE A 139 4.45 -2.62 10.61
CA ILE A 139 5.80 -2.78 10.07
C ILE A 139 6.81 -2.78 11.23
N PRO A 140 7.53 -3.90 11.45
CA PRO A 140 8.52 -3.95 12.51
C PRO A 140 9.66 -2.97 12.24
N ASP A 141 10.22 -2.39 13.32
CA ASP A 141 11.46 -1.64 13.20
C ASP A 141 12.65 -2.60 13.06
N GLY A 142 13.65 -2.17 12.35
CA GLY A 142 14.89 -2.93 12.18
C GLY A 142 15.85 -2.25 11.20
N PRO A 143 17.07 -2.78 11.11
CA PRO A 143 18.04 -2.28 10.14
C PRO A 143 17.63 -2.65 8.70
N VAL A 144 17.87 -1.72 7.79
CA VAL A 144 17.79 -1.98 6.34
C VAL A 144 19.20 -1.88 5.76
N ILE A 145 19.59 -2.93 5.06
CA ILE A 145 20.89 -3.01 4.39
C ILE A 145 20.63 -3.13 2.90
N ASP A 146 21.16 -2.19 2.14
CA ASP A 146 21.15 -2.19 0.67
C ASP A 146 22.60 -2.10 0.16
N LEU A 147 22.79 -2.19 -1.15
CA LEU A 147 24.12 -2.13 -1.77
C LEU A 147 24.85 -0.81 -1.45
N ASP A 148 24.09 0.29 -1.43
CA ASP A 148 24.63 1.66 -1.35
C ASP A 148 24.39 2.35 0.01
N PHE A 149 23.56 1.76 0.88
CA PHE A 149 23.29 2.38 2.19
C PHE A 149 22.94 1.36 3.27
N ARG A 150 23.08 1.81 4.51
CA ARG A 150 22.62 1.11 5.70
C ARG A 150 21.83 2.06 6.58
N LEU A 151 20.65 1.61 7.00
CA LEU A 151 19.82 2.29 8.00
C LEU A 151 19.78 1.44 9.26
N GLU A 152 19.98 2.03 10.43
CA GLU A 152 19.90 1.31 11.70
C GLU A 152 18.46 1.10 12.17
N SER A 153 17.52 1.97 11.75
CA SER A 153 16.12 1.90 12.09
C SER A 153 15.27 2.39 10.90
N TRP A 154 14.46 1.50 10.37
CA TRP A 154 13.53 1.80 9.29
C TRP A 154 12.41 2.75 9.74
N GLU A 155 11.91 2.56 10.97
CA GLU A 155 10.90 3.44 11.55
C GLU A 155 11.41 4.88 11.70
N ARG A 156 12.61 5.05 12.26
CA ARG A 156 13.23 6.38 12.38
C ARG A 156 13.41 7.04 11.02
N TYR A 157 13.86 6.29 10.02
CA TYR A 157 13.98 6.82 8.66
C TYR A 157 12.63 7.27 8.11
N ARG A 158 11.60 6.42 8.19
CA ARG A 158 10.26 6.77 7.72
C ARG A 158 9.74 8.04 8.37
N THR A 159 9.80 8.12 9.71
CA THR A 159 9.17 9.18 10.49
C THR A 159 9.94 10.49 10.49
N ALA A 160 11.29 10.45 10.50
CA ALA A 160 12.12 11.65 10.61
C ALA A 160 12.61 12.18 9.25
N VAL A 161 12.78 11.30 8.25
CA VAL A 161 13.40 11.64 6.97
C VAL A 161 12.48 11.40 5.78
N GLY A 162 11.90 10.21 5.67
CA GLY A 162 11.21 9.76 4.46
C GLY A 162 9.83 10.37 4.27
N LYS A 163 9.08 10.53 5.36
CA LYS A 163 7.71 11.07 5.32
C LYS A 163 7.64 12.50 5.86
N ALA A 164 6.54 13.19 5.55
CA ALA A 164 6.36 14.58 5.94
C ALA A 164 4.93 14.86 6.41
N LYS A 165 4.82 15.82 7.33
CA LYS A 165 3.55 16.41 7.77
C LYS A 165 3.62 17.93 7.67
N ARG A 166 2.51 18.57 7.29
CA ARG A 166 2.40 20.03 7.33
C ARG A 166 1.92 20.52 8.69
N ALA A 167 2.05 21.83 8.95
CA ALA A 167 1.70 22.43 10.24
C ALA A 167 0.26 22.13 10.67
N GLU A 168 -0.67 22.10 9.73
CA GLU A 168 -2.10 21.85 9.98
C GLU A 168 -2.38 20.43 10.48
N CYS A 169 -1.47 19.49 10.24
CA CYS A 169 -1.59 18.11 10.76
C CYS A 169 -1.56 18.06 12.29
N ARG A 170 -0.95 19.04 12.97
CA ARG A 170 -0.94 19.14 14.44
C ARG A 170 -2.35 19.20 15.04
N GLY A 171 -3.36 19.64 14.28
CA GLY A 171 -4.77 19.64 14.70
C GLY A 171 -5.55 18.39 14.28
N CYS A 172 -4.89 17.40 13.71
CA CYS A 172 -5.52 16.16 13.28
C CYS A 172 -5.62 15.16 14.44
N ARG A 173 -6.77 14.49 14.56
CA ARG A 173 -6.95 13.45 15.61
C ARG A 173 -5.97 12.27 15.47
N HIS A 174 -5.38 12.09 14.30
CA HIS A 174 -4.41 11.03 14.02
C HIS A 174 -2.96 11.51 14.03
N ASP A 175 -2.67 12.75 14.44
CA ASP A 175 -1.31 13.31 14.34
C ASP A 175 -0.26 12.47 15.07
N ALA A 176 -0.61 11.89 16.22
CA ALA A 176 0.33 11.08 17.01
C ALA A 176 0.75 9.77 16.34
N ILE A 177 -0.10 9.21 15.48
CA ILE A 177 0.14 7.89 14.84
C ILE A 177 0.36 7.99 13.33
N CYS A 178 0.01 9.12 12.71
CA CYS A 178 0.15 9.31 11.28
C CYS A 178 1.57 9.77 10.94
N GLU A 179 2.26 9.01 10.12
CA GLU A 179 3.59 9.39 9.62
C GLU A 179 3.52 10.44 8.50
N GLY A 180 2.36 10.62 7.86
CA GLY A 180 2.19 11.45 6.66
C GLY A 180 2.49 10.71 5.36
N PRO A 181 2.43 11.38 4.21
CA PRO A 181 2.88 10.82 2.93
C PRO A 181 4.41 10.81 2.84
N TRP A 182 4.96 9.99 1.92
CA TRP A 182 6.33 10.17 1.46
C TRP A 182 6.53 11.61 0.98
N ARG A 183 7.64 12.26 1.36
CA ARG A 183 7.86 13.70 1.10
C ARG A 183 7.85 14.06 -0.38
N GLU A 184 8.26 13.16 -1.25
CA GLU A 184 8.29 13.37 -2.69
C GLU A 184 6.86 13.55 -3.27
N TYR A 185 5.86 12.99 -2.59
CA TYR A 185 4.49 13.12 -3.06
C TYR A 185 3.94 14.56 -2.95
N PRO A 186 3.97 15.26 -1.79
CA PRO A 186 3.57 16.64 -1.73
C PRO A 186 4.51 17.60 -2.47
N GLU A 187 5.78 17.26 -2.68
CA GLU A 187 6.67 18.01 -3.58
C GLU A 187 6.17 17.95 -5.03
N LEU A 188 5.61 16.82 -5.46
CA LEU A 188 5.08 16.64 -6.82
C LEU A 188 3.68 17.21 -7.02
N PHE A 189 2.78 17.04 -6.04
CA PHE A 189 1.34 17.30 -6.15
C PHE A 189 0.79 18.35 -5.20
N GLY A 190 1.58 18.84 -4.24
CA GLY A 190 1.12 19.74 -3.19
C GLY A 190 0.40 18.99 -2.06
N TRP A 191 -0.18 19.78 -1.15
CA TRP A 191 -0.79 19.29 0.09
C TRP A 191 -2.33 19.27 0.07
N ASP A 192 -2.96 19.65 -1.02
CA ASP A 192 -4.41 19.91 -1.09
C ASP A 192 -5.26 18.69 -0.76
N GLU A 193 -4.75 17.49 -1.06
CA GLU A 193 -5.43 16.22 -0.81
C GLU A 193 -5.47 15.82 0.69
N PHE A 194 -4.59 16.41 1.50
CA PHE A 194 -4.41 16.00 2.90
C PHE A 194 -5.16 16.93 3.85
N VAL A 195 -6.45 16.67 4.06
CA VAL A 195 -7.30 17.45 4.97
C VAL A 195 -7.28 16.82 6.35
N PRO A 196 -6.75 17.52 7.39
CA PRO A 196 -6.71 17.00 8.75
C PRO A 196 -8.10 16.62 9.28
N VAL A 197 -8.22 15.44 9.88
CA VAL A 197 -9.45 14.96 10.52
C VAL A 197 -9.50 15.55 11.92
N ARG A 198 -10.38 16.50 12.16
CA ARG A 198 -10.55 17.09 13.48
C ARG A 198 -11.37 16.17 14.38
N ALA A 199 -11.05 16.15 15.68
CA ALA A 199 -11.91 15.48 16.66
C ALA A 199 -13.30 16.12 16.61
N SER A 200 -14.35 15.31 16.54
CA SER A 200 -15.70 15.82 16.75
C SER A 200 -15.77 16.44 18.16
N ARG A 201 -16.17 17.70 18.27
CA ARG A 201 -16.56 18.24 19.57
C ARG A 201 -17.77 17.43 20.02
N ARG A 202 -17.55 16.43 20.89
CA ARG A 202 -18.68 15.84 21.62
C ARG A 202 -19.28 17.00 22.42
N GLY A 203 -20.51 17.36 22.10
CA GLY A 203 -21.27 18.29 22.90
C GLY A 203 -21.27 17.81 24.36
N ARG A 204 -20.98 18.75 25.25
CA ARG A 204 -21.20 18.57 26.70
C ARG A 204 -22.67 18.49 26.97
#